data_4ee63c8d98dfc091371754a87e84fe74
#
_entry.id   4ee63c8d98dfc091371754a87e84fe74
#
_cell.length_a   1.000
_cell.length_b   1.000
_cell.length_c   1.000
_cell.angle_alpha   90.00
_cell.angle_beta   90.00
_cell.angle_gamma   90.00
#
_symmetry.space_group_name_H-M   'P 1'
#
loop_
_entity.id
_entity.type
_entity.pdbx_description
1 polymer ?
#
loop_
_entity_poly.entity_id
_entity_poly.type
_entity_poly.pdbx_seq_one_letter_code
_entity_poly.pdbx_strand_id
1 'polypeptide(L)'
;MMDGDQVPLAARQPLPRSVRRALEAMHDDLGRRWTLADLAKIAGVSGRTLQRQFVRSIGRSPQMVRQELGYARARVEFLQGRAGEKVMDVALRCGFPHYGRFAAGYRRCHGETPSETLRRQAVLMAQLAASRTTIAPVRDRPTIAFAMIATDPSARELADDLAAELTLALTRAGFAVTTQPRAARYRMNASLHGRDGASRLLLQLIDQDSGGLIWAHRGEVMLRWEADSHERLAARVAASLLQSLRRAEIDRALRKPDEDLTAQDLALRAMPGVLSLDADGNRSALELLHQAIARDPRHALATVLAAWAYGQRAVYHFGTAPGQDRQLGRALAQRVPTELADATVLCVLGNALTLLDELAEAEQVVGRALALDGGAPWAWSRSGWLDVYRGDAASAIERFRIALDLAPQDPLAFNALIGIGCAHFAAGTYAEAARWQQRGLREHPSSLWVHRTMCPSHVLAGERSAALRSLQALRAGYPDLTLAEVQRGMPPLPDAYSARVFEGLSDAGLPA
;
A
#
# COMPACT_ATOMS: atom_id res chain seq x y z
N MET A 1 21.83 -24.92 2.14
CA MET A 1 23.03 -24.46 2.86
C MET A 1 24.06 -24.06 1.81
N MET A 2 24.01 -22.80 1.39
CA MET A 2 25.11 -22.11 0.71
C MET A 2 24.89 -20.61 0.93
N ASP A 3 25.87 -20.00 1.54
CA ASP A 3 25.90 -18.62 2.01
C ASP A 3 25.64 -17.60 0.92
N GLY A 4 24.72 -16.67 1.20
CA GLY A 4 24.52 -15.46 0.41
C GLY A 4 25.64 -14.46 0.69
N ASP A 5 26.45 -14.18 -0.33
CA ASP A 5 27.50 -13.17 -0.33
C ASP A 5 26.98 -11.81 0.12
N GLN A 6 27.32 -11.43 1.33
CA GLN A 6 27.30 -10.05 1.79
C GLN A 6 28.40 -9.27 1.04
N VAL A 7 28.00 -8.43 0.10
CA VAL A 7 28.90 -7.43 -0.49
C VAL A 7 29.19 -6.38 0.58
N PRO A 8 30.45 -6.15 0.99
CA PRO A 8 30.79 -5.13 1.97
C PRO A 8 30.44 -3.74 1.46
N LEU A 9 29.78 -2.93 2.28
CA LEU A 9 29.58 -1.49 2.06
C LEU A 9 30.95 -0.77 2.16
N ALA A 10 31.73 -0.85 1.09
CA ALA A 10 32.86 0.08 0.89
C ALA A 10 32.24 1.42 0.43
N ALA A 11 32.61 2.50 1.12
CA ALA A 11 32.23 3.88 0.82
C ALA A 11 32.27 4.14 -0.70
N ARG A 12 31.10 4.34 -1.34
CA ARG A 12 31.00 4.59 -2.79
C ARG A 12 31.55 5.98 -3.08
N GLN A 13 32.78 6.03 -3.57
CA GLN A 13 33.31 7.25 -4.20
C GLN A 13 32.41 7.63 -5.39
N PRO A 14 32.20 8.94 -5.66
CA PRO A 14 31.41 9.37 -6.80
C PRO A 14 32.00 8.78 -8.09
N LEU A 15 31.10 8.24 -8.95
CA LEU A 15 31.50 7.58 -10.20
C LEU A 15 32.38 8.52 -11.05
N PRO A 16 33.49 8.03 -11.62
CA PRO A 16 34.29 8.79 -12.53
C PRO A 16 33.46 9.38 -13.66
N ARG A 17 33.76 10.60 -14.09
CA ARG A 17 33.03 11.33 -15.13
C ARG A 17 32.85 10.54 -16.42
N SER A 18 33.88 9.76 -16.80
CA SER A 18 33.87 8.85 -17.94
C SER A 18 32.89 7.69 -17.78
N VAL A 19 32.79 7.08 -16.59
CA VAL A 19 31.84 6.00 -16.29
C VAL A 19 30.41 6.53 -16.33
N ARG A 20 30.15 7.68 -15.73
CA ARG A 20 28.84 8.33 -15.74
C ARG A 20 28.36 8.65 -17.16
N ARG A 21 29.19 9.29 -18.00
CA ARG A 21 28.85 9.58 -19.40
C ARG A 21 28.52 8.34 -20.21
N ALA A 22 29.26 7.24 -19.99
CA ALA A 22 29.00 5.99 -20.67
C ALA A 22 27.68 5.33 -20.19
N LEU A 23 27.35 5.43 -18.91
CA LEU A 23 26.07 4.96 -18.34
C LEU A 23 24.89 5.78 -18.89
N GLU A 24 25.00 7.10 -18.90
CA GLU A 24 23.99 8.02 -19.45
C GLU A 24 23.70 7.66 -20.91
N ALA A 25 24.73 7.51 -21.74
CA ALA A 25 24.55 7.09 -23.12
C ALA A 25 23.89 5.73 -23.29
N MET A 26 24.22 4.74 -22.42
CA MET A 26 23.55 3.44 -22.44
C MET A 26 22.08 3.55 -22.05
N HIS A 27 21.72 4.41 -21.11
CA HIS A 27 20.34 4.64 -20.67
C HIS A 27 19.52 5.39 -21.72
N ASP A 28 20.11 6.38 -22.40
CA ASP A 28 19.43 7.20 -23.40
C ASP A 28 19.02 6.39 -24.64
N ASP A 29 19.83 5.39 -25.03
CA ASP A 29 19.52 4.52 -26.18
C ASP A 29 19.88 3.07 -25.88
N LEU A 30 19.00 2.39 -25.15
CA LEU A 30 19.12 0.98 -24.80
C LEU A 30 18.97 0.02 -26.00
N GLY A 31 18.36 0.47 -27.10
CA GLY A 31 18.20 -0.30 -28.34
C GLY A 31 19.47 -0.35 -29.17
N ARG A 32 20.37 0.60 -28.98
CA ARG A 32 21.63 0.70 -29.74
C ARG A 32 22.62 -0.39 -29.32
N ARG A 33 23.30 -0.96 -30.33
CA ARG A 33 24.43 -1.87 -30.09
C ARG A 33 25.67 -1.06 -29.72
N TRP A 34 25.79 -0.68 -28.48
CA TRP A 34 26.96 0.01 -27.98
C TRP A 34 28.19 -0.89 -28.01
N THR A 35 29.21 -0.50 -28.77
CA THR A 35 30.54 -1.11 -28.72
C THR A 35 31.37 -0.43 -27.61
N LEU A 36 32.42 -1.12 -27.15
CA LEU A 36 33.37 -0.53 -26.21
C LEU A 36 34.01 0.76 -26.80
N ALA A 37 34.22 0.80 -28.11
CA ALA A 37 34.80 1.95 -28.81
C ALA A 37 33.82 3.13 -28.82
N ASP A 38 32.51 2.90 -29.04
CA ASP A 38 31.51 3.96 -29.00
C ASP A 38 31.43 4.59 -27.59
N LEU A 39 31.34 3.73 -26.56
CA LEU A 39 31.28 4.19 -25.19
C LEU A 39 32.56 4.93 -24.76
N ALA A 40 33.74 4.46 -25.19
CA ALA A 40 35.01 5.09 -24.92
C ALA A 40 35.11 6.49 -25.55
N LYS A 41 34.59 6.63 -26.79
CA LYS A 41 34.52 7.92 -27.51
C LYS A 41 33.62 8.91 -26.77
N ILE A 42 32.44 8.49 -26.31
CA ILE A 42 31.53 9.34 -25.52
C ILE A 42 32.13 9.69 -24.17
N ALA A 43 32.77 8.73 -23.52
CA ALA A 43 33.42 8.89 -22.23
C ALA A 43 34.67 9.78 -22.28
N GLY A 44 35.23 10.02 -23.47
CA GLY A 44 36.46 10.81 -23.67
C GLY A 44 37.72 10.13 -23.16
N VAL A 45 37.76 8.76 -23.14
CA VAL A 45 38.88 7.95 -22.67
C VAL A 45 39.13 6.76 -23.60
N SER A 46 40.31 6.11 -23.47
CA SER A 46 40.54 4.87 -24.23
C SER A 46 39.63 3.73 -23.71
N GLY A 47 39.31 2.76 -24.60
CA GLY A 47 38.48 1.59 -24.23
C GLY A 47 39.05 0.79 -23.05
N ARG A 48 40.41 0.64 -22.99
CA ARG A 48 41.11 -0.02 -21.88
C ARG A 48 40.92 0.77 -20.56
N THR A 49 40.98 2.09 -20.63
CA THR A 49 40.77 2.96 -19.46
C THR A 49 39.31 2.88 -18.98
N LEU A 50 38.36 2.95 -19.90
CA LEU A 50 36.94 2.84 -19.58
C LEU A 50 36.64 1.49 -18.91
N GLN A 51 37.11 0.40 -19.48
CA GLN A 51 36.91 -0.96 -18.93
C GLN A 51 37.46 -1.09 -17.52
N ARG A 52 38.68 -0.59 -17.28
CA ARG A 52 39.31 -0.61 -15.94
C ARG A 52 38.51 0.22 -14.94
N GLN A 53 38.03 1.39 -15.35
CA GLN A 53 37.23 2.27 -14.48
C GLN A 53 35.86 1.65 -14.14
N PHE A 54 35.19 1.01 -15.10
CA PHE A 54 33.93 0.29 -14.85
C PHE A 54 34.13 -0.85 -13.83
N VAL A 55 35.15 -1.70 -14.05
CA VAL A 55 35.46 -2.80 -13.12
C VAL A 55 35.78 -2.27 -11.73
N ARG A 56 36.57 -1.17 -11.64
CA ARG A 56 36.96 -0.59 -10.36
C ARG A 56 35.80 0.10 -9.61
N SER A 57 34.87 0.75 -10.35
CA SER A 57 33.80 1.56 -9.75
C SER A 57 32.49 0.80 -9.60
N ILE A 58 32.21 -0.17 -10.47
CA ILE A 58 30.92 -0.90 -10.53
C ILE A 58 31.13 -2.41 -10.31
N GLY A 59 32.38 -2.91 -10.35
CA GLY A 59 32.68 -4.32 -10.25
C GLY A 59 32.41 -5.14 -11.51
N ARG A 60 31.98 -4.50 -12.62
CA ARG A 60 31.51 -5.14 -13.85
C ARG A 60 32.06 -4.41 -15.08
N SER A 61 32.18 -5.15 -16.21
CA SER A 61 32.59 -4.54 -17.47
C SER A 61 31.47 -3.69 -18.08
N PRO A 62 31.77 -2.68 -18.93
CA PRO A 62 30.77 -1.91 -19.65
C PRO A 62 29.78 -2.78 -20.44
N GLN A 63 30.26 -3.87 -21.00
CA GLN A 63 29.42 -4.81 -21.76
C GLN A 63 28.46 -5.59 -20.88
N MET A 64 28.87 -6.01 -19.69
CA MET A 64 28.00 -6.66 -18.71
C MET A 64 26.91 -5.72 -18.24
N VAL A 65 27.26 -4.48 -17.89
CA VAL A 65 26.28 -3.46 -17.46
C VAL A 65 25.26 -3.19 -18.57
N ARG A 66 25.71 -3.01 -19.83
CA ARG A 66 24.82 -2.85 -20.97
C ARG A 66 23.85 -4.04 -21.13
N GLN A 67 24.36 -5.27 -20.99
CA GLN A 67 23.51 -6.47 -21.09
C GLN A 67 22.46 -6.52 -19.98
N GLU A 68 22.83 -6.22 -18.76
CA GLU A 68 21.91 -6.18 -17.60
C GLU A 68 20.82 -5.13 -17.79
N LEU A 69 21.19 -3.92 -18.23
CA LEU A 69 20.22 -2.87 -18.58
C LEU A 69 19.27 -3.32 -19.70
N GLY A 70 19.78 -4.00 -20.71
CA GLY A 70 18.97 -4.56 -21.78
C GLY A 70 18.02 -5.67 -21.30
N TYR A 71 18.46 -6.55 -20.40
CA TYR A 71 17.57 -7.59 -19.81
C TYR A 71 16.51 -6.96 -18.91
N ALA A 72 16.86 -5.95 -18.11
CA ALA A 72 15.90 -5.23 -17.28
C ALA A 72 14.82 -4.56 -18.14
N ARG A 73 15.23 -3.87 -19.22
CA ARG A 73 14.29 -3.28 -20.18
C ARG A 73 13.39 -4.32 -20.85
N ALA A 74 13.97 -5.42 -21.32
CA ALA A 74 13.21 -6.50 -21.93
C ALA A 74 12.15 -7.05 -20.98
N ARG A 75 12.48 -7.20 -19.68
CA ARG A 75 11.50 -7.60 -18.67
C ARG A 75 10.35 -6.62 -18.55
N VAL A 76 10.65 -5.33 -18.53
CA VAL A 76 9.61 -4.28 -18.51
C VAL A 76 8.72 -4.38 -19.75
N GLU A 77 9.29 -4.54 -20.96
CA GLU A 77 8.50 -4.68 -22.20
C GLU A 77 7.64 -5.96 -22.19
N PHE A 78 8.14 -7.11 -21.73
CA PHE A 78 7.34 -8.33 -21.57
C PHE A 78 6.19 -8.17 -20.58
N LEU A 79 6.42 -7.46 -19.48
CA LEU A 79 5.40 -7.18 -18.49
C LEU A 79 4.35 -6.15 -18.98
N GLN A 80 4.67 -5.32 -19.97
CA GLN A 80 3.70 -4.44 -20.63
C GLN A 80 2.68 -5.18 -21.51
N GLY A 81 3.00 -6.40 -21.95
CA GLY A 81 2.04 -7.34 -22.53
C GLY A 81 1.32 -6.83 -23.77
N ARG A 82 2.02 -6.24 -24.76
CA ARG A 82 1.38 -5.82 -26.01
C ARG A 82 0.82 -7.03 -26.75
N ALA A 83 -0.44 -6.93 -27.20
CA ALA A 83 -1.09 -8.03 -27.91
C ALA A 83 -0.29 -8.44 -29.18
N GLY A 84 0.02 -9.73 -29.30
CA GLY A 84 0.76 -10.29 -30.44
C GLY A 84 2.27 -10.06 -30.40
N GLU A 85 2.84 -9.55 -29.30
CA GLU A 85 4.27 -9.30 -29.17
C GLU A 85 5.07 -10.60 -29.14
N LYS A 86 6.14 -10.66 -29.95
CA LYS A 86 7.03 -11.80 -29.99
C LYS A 86 8.30 -11.52 -29.18
N VAL A 87 8.79 -12.54 -28.49
CA VAL A 87 10.02 -12.44 -27.67
C VAL A 87 11.20 -11.90 -28.47
N MET A 88 11.31 -12.29 -29.76
CA MET A 88 12.39 -11.85 -30.65
C MET A 88 12.33 -10.35 -30.93
N ASP A 89 11.13 -9.79 -31.09
CA ASP A 89 10.97 -8.37 -31.40
C ASP A 89 11.40 -7.50 -30.19
N VAL A 90 11.04 -7.93 -28.98
CA VAL A 90 11.51 -7.29 -27.74
C VAL A 90 13.03 -7.41 -27.61
N ALA A 91 13.59 -8.61 -27.84
CA ALA A 91 15.03 -8.82 -27.75
C ALA A 91 15.79 -7.90 -28.71
N LEU A 92 15.29 -7.74 -29.94
CA LEU A 92 15.90 -6.86 -30.95
C LEU A 92 15.85 -5.38 -30.52
N ARG A 93 14.71 -4.91 -30.01
CA ARG A 93 14.57 -3.52 -29.47
C ARG A 93 15.48 -3.26 -28.27
N CYS A 94 15.78 -4.29 -27.49
CA CYS A 94 16.70 -4.21 -26.36
C CYS A 94 18.16 -4.48 -26.73
N GLY A 95 18.49 -4.51 -28.01
CA GLY A 95 19.87 -4.63 -28.54
C GLY A 95 20.43 -6.05 -28.53
N PHE A 96 19.60 -7.10 -28.52
CA PHE A 96 20.00 -8.52 -28.57
C PHE A 96 19.63 -9.16 -29.91
N PRO A 97 20.58 -9.38 -30.80
CA PRO A 97 20.30 -9.96 -32.13
C PRO A 97 20.14 -11.48 -32.16
N HIS A 98 20.52 -12.17 -31.05
CA HIS A 98 20.53 -13.62 -30.99
C HIS A 98 19.66 -14.13 -29.84
N TYR A 99 18.51 -14.72 -30.19
CA TYR A 99 17.54 -15.25 -29.27
C TYR A 99 18.12 -16.19 -28.21
N GLY A 100 18.91 -17.18 -28.60
CA GLY A 100 19.44 -18.17 -27.64
C GLY A 100 20.34 -17.55 -26.56
N ARG A 101 21.20 -16.59 -26.95
CA ARG A 101 22.05 -15.87 -26.01
C ARG A 101 21.24 -14.92 -25.12
N PHE A 102 20.24 -14.27 -25.69
CA PHE A 102 19.32 -13.43 -24.97
C PHE A 102 18.55 -14.24 -23.93
N ALA A 103 17.89 -15.34 -24.34
CA ALA A 103 17.08 -16.15 -23.42
C ALA A 103 17.90 -16.75 -22.27
N ALA A 104 19.13 -17.24 -22.55
CA ALA A 104 20.02 -17.76 -21.53
C ALA A 104 20.47 -16.67 -20.53
N GLY A 105 20.80 -15.47 -21.04
CA GLY A 105 21.19 -14.34 -20.21
C GLY A 105 20.01 -13.79 -19.40
N TYR A 106 18.86 -13.64 -19.98
CA TYR A 106 17.63 -13.22 -19.32
C TYR A 106 17.25 -14.17 -18.17
N ARG A 107 17.26 -15.51 -18.43
CA ARG A 107 16.99 -16.50 -17.38
C ARG A 107 17.98 -16.42 -16.23
N ARG A 108 19.25 -16.14 -16.51
CA ARG A 108 20.28 -15.97 -15.46
C ARG A 108 20.01 -14.74 -14.60
N CYS A 109 19.52 -13.64 -15.20
CA CYS A 109 19.23 -12.40 -14.51
C CYS A 109 17.90 -12.42 -13.74
N HIS A 110 16.88 -13.15 -14.25
CA HIS A 110 15.52 -13.06 -13.76
C HIS A 110 14.93 -14.38 -13.27
N GLY A 111 15.68 -15.49 -13.30
CA GLY A 111 15.25 -16.80 -12.83
C GLY A 111 14.25 -17.54 -13.73
N GLU A 112 13.69 -16.86 -14.74
CA GLU A 112 12.70 -17.38 -15.68
C GLU A 112 13.07 -17.04 -17.14
N THR A 113 12.54 -17.79 -18.10
CA THR A 113 12.76 -17.49 -19.52
C THR A 113 11.89 -16.31 -19.99
N PRO A 114 12.29 -15.58 -21.06
CA PRO A 114 11.46 -14.52 -21.64
C PRO A 114 10.06 -14.99 -22.05
N SER A 115 9.95 -16.22 -22.55
CA SER A 115 8.68 -16.83 -22.96
C SER A 115 7.78 -17.15 -21.76
N GLU A 116 8.36 -17.53 -20.62
CA GLU A 116 7.60 -17.74 -19.37
C GLU A 116 7.08 -16.42 -18.83
N THR A 117 7.90 -15.36 -18.82
CA THR A 117 7.46 -14.01 -18.43
C THR A 117 6.31 -13.53 -19.30
N LEU A 118 6.46 -13.63 -20.65
CA LEU A 118 5.44 -13.19 -21.59
C LEU A 118 4.14 -14.02 -21.47
N ARG A 119 4.25 -15.35 -21.31
CA ARG A 119 3.10 -16.24 -21.15
C ARG A 119 2.36 -15.95 -19.85
N ARG A 120 3.08 -15.79 -18.74
CA ARG A 120 2.49 -15.44 -17.45
C ARG A 120 1.74 -14.11 -17.54
N GLN A 121 2.31 -13.11 -18.21
CA GLN A 121 1.67 -11.83 -18.43
C GLN A 121 0.46 -11.96 -19.36
N ALA A 122 0.55 -12.73 -20.44
CA ALA A 122 -0.58 -12.98 -21.34
C ALA A 122 -1.73 -13.71 -20.64
N VAL A 123 -1.44 -14.69 -19.78
CA VAL A 123 -2.43 -15.37 -18.94
C VAL A 123 -3.08 -14.40 -17.97
N LEU A 124 -2.29 -13.56 -17.29
CA LEU A 124 -2.79 -12.53 -16.40
C LEU A 124 -3.70 -11.54 -17.15
N MET A 125 -3.28 -11.06 -18.33
CA MET A 125 -4.08 -10.14 -19.15
C MET A 125 -5.34 -10.80 -19.73
N ALA A 126 -5.24 -12.08 -20.14
CA ALA A 126 -6.41 -12.85 -20.59
C ALA A 126 -7.40 -13.10 -19.44
N GLN A 127 -6.91 -13.41 -18.26
CA GLN A 127 -7.74 -13.52 -17.05
C GLN A 127 -8.34 -12.16 -16.68
N LEU A 128 -7.59 -11.08 -16.81
CA LEU A 128 -8.06 -9.71 -16.63
C LEU A 128 -9.14 -9.34 -17.67
N ALA A 129 -8.99 -9.73 -18.92
CA ALA A 129 -9.96 -9.45 -20.01
C ALA A 129 -11.21 -10.36 -19.96
N ALA A 130 -11.06 -11.63 -19.59
CA ALA A 130 -12.16 -12.58 -19.50
C ALA A 130 -13.10 -12.32 -18.31
N SER A 131 -12.63 -11.57 -17.31
CA SER A 131 -13.36 -11.33 -16.05
C SER A 131 -14.28 -10.11 -16.12
N ARG A 132 -15.00 -9.88 -17.23
CA ARG A 132 -16.19 -9.01 -17.27
C ARG A 132 -17.40 -9.60 -16.55
N THR A 133 -17.21 -10.70 -15.83
CA THR A 133 -18.29 -11.40 -15.13
C THR A 133 -18.41 -10.86 -13.70
N THR A 134 -19.61 -10.49 -13.32
CA THR A 134 -20.05 -10.00 -12.01
C THR A 134 -19.34 -10.72 -10.85
N ILE A 135 -18.66 -9.96 -9.99
CA ILE A 135 -18.05 -10.47 -8.75
C ILE A 135 -19.16 -11.01 -7.87
N ALA A 136 -19.03 -12.27 -7.41
CA ALA A 136 -19.96 -12.86 -6.49
C ALA A 136 -19.83 -12.17 -5.11
N PRO A 137 -20.94 -12.00 -4.34
CA PRO A 137 -20.86 -11.53 -2.97
C PRO A 137 -19.95 -12.46 -2.17
N VAL A 138 -19.16 -11.87 -1.25
CA VAL A 138 -18.19 -12.60 -0.40
C VAL A 138 -18.89 -13.76 0.31
N ARG A 139 -18.60 -14.99 -0.10
CA ARG A 139 -19.27 -16.20 0.43
C ARG A 139 -18.78 -16.59 1.83
N ASP A 140 -17.60 -16.12 2.26
CA ASP A 140 -16.95 -16.49 3.52
C ASP A 140 -16.88 -15.32 4.50
N ARG A 141 -18.03 -14.68 4.78
CA ARG A 141 -18.08 -13.67 5.83
C ARG A 141 -17.96 -14.33 7.20
N PRO A 142 -17.08 -13.88 8.10
CA PRO A 142 -17.04 -14.34 9.46
C PRO A 142 -18.40 -14.13 10.12
N THR A 143 -18.91 -15.18 10.76
CA THR A 143 -20.21 -15.13 11.45
C THR A 143 -20.01 -14.88 12.92
N ILE A 144 -20.75 -13.91 13.48
CA ILE A 144 -20.72 -13.55 14.91
C ILE A 144 -22.08 -13.92 15.52
N ALA A 145 -22.06 -14.76 16.52
CA ALA A 145 -23.23 -14.95 17.39
C ALA A 145 -23.24 -13.81 18.41
N PHE A 146 -24.29 -13.02 18.42
CA PHE A 146 -24.41 -11.87 19.32
C PHE A 146 -25.69 -11.95 20.11
N ALA A 147 -25.55 -11.78 21.43
CA ALA A 147 -26.67 -11.57 22.35
C ALA A 147 -26.24 -10.62 23.46
N MET A 148 -27.10 -9.65 23.81
CA MET A 148 -26.89 -8.73 24.91
C MET A 148 -27.84 -9.09 26.07
N ILE A 149 -27.31 -9.07 27.28
CA ILE A 149 -28.05 -9.39 28.50
C ILE A 149 -28.05 -8.16 29.41
N ALA A 150 -29.21 -7.60 29.71
CA ALA A 150 -29.35 -6.62 30.78
C ALA A 150 -29.49 -7.37 32.13
N THR A 151 -28.65 -7.06 33.10
CA THR A 151 -28.72 -7.64 34.44
C THR A 151 -29.70 -6.90 35.33
N ASP A 152 -30.07 -5.66 34.96
CA ASP A 152 -31.05 -4.85 35.63
C ASP A 152 -32.25 -4.58 34.71
N PRO A 153 -33.50 -4.78 35.18
CA PRO A 153 -34.70 -4.47 34.38
C PRO A 153 -34.76 -3.03 33.86
N SER A 154 -34.23 -2.06 34.65
CA SER A 154 -34.19 -0.65 34.23
C SER A 154 -33.25 -0.34 33.10
N ALA A 155 -32.26 -1.24 32.81
CA ALA A 155 -31.31 -1.11 31.73
C ALA A 155 -31.72 -1.90 30.46
N ARG A 156 -32.90 -2.54 30.46
CA ARG A 156 -33.31 -3.42 29.36
C ARG A 156 -33.48 -2.67 28.05
N GLU A 157 -34.21 -1.55 28.07
CA GLU A 157 -34.47 -0.70 26.90
C GLU A 157 -33.13 -0.23 26.27
N LEU A 158 -32.22 0.28 27.11
CA LEU A 158 -30.90 0.69 26.70
C LEU A 158 -30.06 -0.48 26.12
N ALA A 159 -30.20 -1.69 26.70
CA ALA A 159 -29.51 -2.86 26.17
C ALA A 159 -30.06 -3.27 24.79
N ASP A 160 -31.35 -3.20 24.59
CA ASP A 160 -32.01 -3.52 23.32
C ASP A 160 -31.58 -2.51 22.23
N ASP A 161 -31.55 -1.20 22.54
CA ASP A 161 -31.06 -0.15 21.65
C ASP A 161 -29.58 -0.34 21.26
N LEU A 162 -28.70 -0.53 22.25
CA LEU A 162 -27.29 -0.79 21.98
C LEU A 162 -27.05 -2.09 21.21
N ALA A 163 -27.87 -3.12 21.45
CA ALA A 163 -27.79 -4.37 20.69
C ALA A 163 -28.17 -4.15 19.22
N ALA A 164 -29.19 -3.36 18.96
CA ALA A 164 -29.60 -3.01 17.60
C ALA A 164 -28.51 -2.21 16.87
N GLU A 165 -27.97 -1.17 17.51
CA GLU A 165 -26.88 -0.36 16.92
C GLU A 165 -25.61 -1.15 16.66
N LEU A 166 -25.19 -2.00 17.61
CA LEU A 166 -24.03 -2.87 17.42
C LEU A 166 -24.26 -3.90 16.30
N THR A 167 -25.45 -4.49 16.24
CA THR A 167 -25.80 -5.42 15.16
C THR A 167 -25.73 -4.74 13.80
N LEU A 168 -26.26 -3.52 13.70
CA LEU A 168 -26.23 -2.72 12.49
C LEU A 168 -24.79 -2.37 12.10
N ALA A 169 -23.99 -1.89 13.04
CA ALA A 169 -22.59 -1.54 12.78
C ALA A 169 -21.77 -2.75 12.33
N LEU A 170 -21.91 -3.91 12.96
CA LEU A 170 -21.22 -5.16 12.56
C LEU A 170 -21.66 -5.62 11.16
N THR A 171 -22.96 -5.52 10.85
CA THR A 171 -23.48 -5.90 9.53
C THR A 171 -22.95 -4.97 8.43
N ARG A 172 -22.93 -3.65 8.67
CA ARG A 172 -22.35 -2.65 7.76
C ARG A 172 -20.86 -2.89 7.49
N ALA A 173 -20.17 -3.35 8.51
CA ALA A 173 -18.76 -3.69 8.45
C ALA A 173 -18.45 -5.04 7.77
N GLY A 174 -19.45 -5.73 7.28
CA GLY A 174 -19.30 -6.95 6.47
C GLY A 174 -19.39 -8.26 7.23
N PHE A 175 -19.81 -8.26 8.53
CA PHE A 175 -20.02 -9.50 9.29
C PHE A 175 -21.45 -10.03 9.13
N ALA A 176 -21.58 -11.36 9.18
CA ALA A 176 -22.87 -11.99 9.33
C ALA A 176 -23.20 -12.12 10.82
N VAL A 177 -24.24 -11.44 11.29
CA VAL A 177 -24.67 -11.51 12.69
C VAL A 177 -25.80 -12.53 12.83
N THR A 178 -25.74 -13.41 13.83
CA THR A 178 -26.74 -14.41 14.13
C THR A 178 -27.04 -14.50 15.63
N THR A 179 -28.20 -14.97 16.00
CA THR A 179 -28.53 -15.33 17.38
C THR A 179 -28.20 -16.77 17.73
N GLN A 180 -27.80 -17.60 16.73
CA GLN A 180 -27.50 -19.02 16.91
C GLN A 180 -25.99 -19.25 17.18
N PRO A 181 -25.56 -19.54 18.43
CA PRO A 181 -24.15 -19.67 18.76
C PRO A 181 -23.43 -20.79 18.00
N ARG A 182 -24.09 -21.92 17.75
CA ARG A 182 -23.48 -23.11 17.11
C ARG A 182 -23.16 -22.91 15.63
N ALA A 183 -23.76 -21.92 14.98
CA ALA A 183 -23.54 -21.63 13.56
C ALA A 183 -22.51 -20.53 13.31
N ALA A 184 -21.97 -19.96 14.39
CA ALA A 184 -21.08 -18.82 14.30
C ALA A 184 -19.64 -19.19 14.60
N ARG A 185 -18.70 -18.55 13.92
CA ARG A 185 -17.26 -18.68 14.18
C ARG A 185 -16.87 -17.95 15.48
N TYR A 186 -17.48 -16.81 15.72
CA TYR A 186 -17.23 -15.98 16.88
C TYR A 186 -18.48 -15.84 17.74
N ARG A 187 -18.30 -15.74 19.06
CA ARG A 187 -19.38 -15.41 19.99
C ARG A 187 -19.06 -14.13 20.71
N MET A 188 -19.95 -13.14 20.59
CA MET A 188 -19.87 -11.91 21.34
C MET A 188 -20.85 -11.97 22.52
N ASN A 189 -20.31 -12.06 23.72
CA ASN A 189 -21.04 -11.93 24.97
C ASN A 189 -21.11 -10.46 25.32
N ALA A 190 -22.31 -9.92 25.49
CA ALA A 190 -22.54 -8.56 25.88
C ALA A 190 -23.41 -8.50 27.13
N SER A 191 -23.02 -7.69 28.11
CA SER A 191 -23.82 -7.47 29.33
C SER A 191 -23.82 -6.01 29.71
N LEU A 192 -24.98 -5.54 30.16
CA LEU A 192 -25.22 -4.20 30.68
C LEU A 192 -25.63 -4.29 32.16
N HIS A 193 -24.84 -3.73 33.01
CA HIS A 193 -25.04 -3.73 34.46
C HIS A 193 -25.42 -2.33 34.94
N GLY A 194 -26.68 -2.11 35.34
CA GLY A 194 -27.15 -0.85 35.88
C GLY A 194 -26.66 -0.63 37.30
N ARG A 195 -26.25 0.60 37.61
CA ARG A 195 -25.92 1.05 38.99
C ARG A 195 -26.06 2.56 39.11
N ASP A 196 -26.93 3.02 40.00
CA ASP A 196 -27.02 4.43 40.45
C ASP A 196 -27.04 5.49 39.31
N GLY A 197 -27.82 5.27 38.26
CA GLY A 197 -27.98 6.20 37.12
C GLY A 197 -26.95 6.09 36.01
N ALA A 198 -25.96 5.19 36.14
CA ALA A 198 -25.03 4.81 35.09
C ALA A 198 -25.11 3.31 34.87
N SER A 199 -24.85 2.87 33.64
CA SER A 199 -24.77 1.44 33.29
C SER A 199 -23.38 1.10 32.83
N ARG A 200 -22.85 -0.04 33.26
CA ARG A 200 -21.56 -0.58 32.80
C ARG A 200 -21.78 -1.57 31.67
N LEU A 201 -21.26 -1.24 30.53
CA LEU A 201 -21.23 -2.12 29.36
C LEU A 201 -19.97 -3.00 29.41
N LEU A 202 -20.13 -4.31 29.29
CA LEU A 202 -19.06 -5.27 29.13
C LEU A 202 -19.32 -6.08 27.83
N LEU A 203 -18.38 -6.04 26.92
CA LEU A 203 -18.39 -6.81 25.66
C LEU A 203 -17.18 -7.71 25.63
N GLN A 204 -17.36 -8.96 25.20
CA GLN A 204 -16.28 -9.95 25.06
C GLN A 204 -16.49 -10.75 23.78
N LEU A 205 -15.46 -10.79 22.91
CA LEU A 205 -15.45 -11.61 21.72
C LEU A 205 -14.59 -12.84 21.92
N ILE A 206 -15.18 -14.01 21.67
CA ILE A 206 -14.56 -15.32 21.87
C ILE A 206 -14.52 -16.04 20.52
N ASP A 207 -13.35 -16.55 20.13
CA ASP A 207 -13.21 -17.51 19.03
C ASP A 207 -13.75 -18.87 19.50
N GLN A 208 -14.74 -19.43 18.81
CA GLN A 208 -15.38 -20.66 19.23
C GLN A 208 -14.54 -21.91 18.94
N ASP A 209 -13.60 -21.84 18.00
CA ASP A 209 -12.72 -22.96 17.68
C ASP A 209 -11.62 -23.13 18.73
N SER A 210 -11.04 -22.04 19.20
CA SER A 210 -9.96 -22.05 20.21
C SER A 210 -10.45 -21.85 21.64
N GLY A 211 -11.67 -21.34 21.84
CA GLY A 211 -12.18 -20.89 23.13
C GLY A 211 -11.50 -19.63 23.66
N GLY A 212 -10.59 -19.02 22.87
CA GLY A 212 -9.79 -17.88 23.27
C GLY A 212 -10.56 -16.56 23.25
N LEU A 213 -10.32 -15.70 24.25
CA LEU A 213 -10.80 -14.32 24.26
C LEU A 213 -9.96 -13.51 23.28
N ILE A 214 -10.61 -12.98 22.22
CA ILE A 214 -9.94 -12.17 21.18
C ILE A 214 -9.95 -10.68 21.54
N TRP A 215 -11.05 -10.22 22.10
CA TRP A 215 -11.27 -8.83 22.40
C TRP A 215 -12.23 -8.64 23.56
N ALA A 216 -12.02 -7.58 24.31
CA ALA A 216 -12.96 -7.17 25.36
C ALA A 216 -13.03 -5.64 25.40
N HIS A 217 -14.23 -5.14 25.67
CA HIS A 217 -14.47 -3.72 25.92
C HIS A 217 -15.25 -3.55 27.22
N ARG A 218 -14.84 -2.56 28.00
CA ARG A 218 -15.54 -2.13 29.21
C ARG A 218 -15.72 -0.62 29.15
N GLY A 219 -16.96 -0.17 29.20
CA GLY A 219 -17.31 1.24 29.17
C GLY A 219 -18.42 1.57 30.17
N GLU A 220 -18.59 2.83 30.48
CA GLU A 220 -19.74 3.36 31.21
C GLU A 220 -20.69 4.01 30.21
N VAL A 221 -21.98 3.73 30.36
CA VAL A 221 -23.07 4.27 29.54
C VAL A 221 -24.05 4.95 30.45
N MET A 222 -24.35 6.22 30.18
CA MET A 222 -25.34 6.98 30.98
C MET A 222 -26.75 6.62 30.51
N LEU A 223 -27.66 6.36 31.44
CA LEU A 223 -29.05 6.00 31.14
C LEU A 223 -29.85 7.10 30.42
N ARG A 224 -29.37 8.35 30.46
CA ARG A 224 -29.95 9.51 29.77
C ARG A 224 -28.99 10.14 28.79
N TRP A 225 -28.52 9.35 27.81
CA TRP A 225 -27.73 9.87 26.74
C TRP A 225 -28.61 10.28 25.55
N GLU A 226 -28.19 11.34 24.86
CA GLU A 226 -28.78 11.71 23.56
C GLU A 226 -28.54 10.57 22.55
N ALA A 227 -29.47 10.35 21.62
CA ALA A 227 -29.39 9.27 20.63
C ALA A 227 -28.06 9.24 19.86
N ASP A 228 -27.51 10.42 19.53
CA ASP A 228 -26.20 10.56 18.86
C ASP A 228 -25.04 9.98 19.67
N SER A 229 -25.17 9.86 20.99
CA SER A 229 -24.12 9.33 21.86
C SER A 229 -24.06 7.80 21.81
N HIS A 230 -25.20 7.13 21.65
CA HIS A 230 -25.28 5.68 21.48
C HIS A 230 -24.71 5.26 20.14
N GLU A 231 -25.07 5.98 19.06
CA GLU A 231 -24.53 5.73 17.73
C GLU A 231 -23.00 5.88 17.68
N ARG A 232 -22.48 6.96 18.26
CA ARG A 232 -21.01 7.17 18.35
C ARG A 232 -20.31 6.09 19.17
N LEU A 233 -20.89 5.65 20.29
CA LEU A 233 -20.33 4.56 21.08
C LEU A 233 -20.35 3.26 20.26
N ALA A 234 -21.45 2.91 19.63
CA ALA A 234 -21.58 1.71 18.81
C ALA A 234 -20.58 1.72 17.64
N ALA A 235 -20.39 2.85 16.96
CA ALA A 235 -19.42 3.01 15.90
C ALA A 235 -17.97 2.79 16.39
N ARG A 236 -17.59 3.37 17.52
CA ARG A 236 -16.25 3.17 18.13
C ARG A 236 -16.02 1.73 18.55
N VAL A 237 -17.01 1.12 19.20
CA VAL A 237 -16.96 -0.29 19.62
C VAL A 237 -16.83 -1.19 18.39
N ALA A 238 -17.65 -0.97 17.36
CA ALA A 238 -17.60 -1.73 16.12
C ALA A 238 -16.24 -1.56 15.43
N ALA A 239 -15.69 -0.36 15.31
CA ALA A 239 -14.38 -0.11 14.71
C ALA A 239 -13.25 -0.85 15.44
N SER A 240 -13.24 -0.81 16.79
CA SER A 240 -12.27 -1.55 17.62
C SER A 240 -12.42 -3.07 17.49
N LEU A 241 -13.66 -3.54 17.49
CA LEU A 241 -13.97 -4.96 17.30
C LEU A 241 -13.51 -5.47 15.94
N LEU A 242 -13.76 -4.69 14.89
CA LEU A 242 -13.36 -5.00 13.51
C LEU A 242 -11.85 -5.19 13.36
N GLN A 243 -11.05 -4.36 14.01
CA GLN A 243 -9.60 -4.51 14.00
C GLN A 243 -9.17 -5.86 14.61
N SER A 244 -9.75 -6.19 15.77
CA SER A 244 -9.43 -7.43 16.48
C SER A 244 -9.90 -8.66 15.70
N LEU A 245 -11.08 -8.61 15.09
CA LEU A 245 -11.57 -9.65 14.20
C LEU A 245 -10.69 -9.82 12.97
N ARG A 246 -10.32 -8.73 12.30
CA ARG A 246 -9.41 -8.77 11.15
C ARG A 246 -8.07 -9.41 11.52
N ARG A 247 -7.51 -9.03 12.66
CA ARG A 247 -6.28 -9.64 13.17
C ARG A 247 -6.44 -11.13 13.44
N ALA A 248 -7.53 -11.54 14.08
CA ALA A 248 -7.81 -12.95 14.33
C ALA A 248 -7.98 -13.78 13.04
N GLU A 249 -8.63 -13.22 12.01
CA GLU A 249 -8.75 -13.87 10.70
C GLU A 249 -7.40 -13.96 9.96
N ILE A 250 -6.55 -12.92 10.05
CA ILE A 250 -5.18 -12.96 9.52
C ILE A 250 -4.37 -14.03 10.25
N ASP A 251 -4.39 -14.05 11.57
CA ASP A 251 -3.66 -15.03 12.37
C ASP A 251 -4.15 -16.47 12.09
N ARG A 252 -5.45 -16.64 11.84
CA ARG A 252 -6.03 -17.92 11.42
C ARG A 252 -5.50 -18.33 10.04
N ALA A 253 -5.52 -17.42 9.07
CA ALA A 253 -5.01 -17.67 7.74
C ALA A 253 -3.52 -18.05 7.77
N LEU A 254 -2.71 -17.37 8.61
CA LEU A 254 -1.28 -17.65 8.77
C LEU A 254 -0.99 -19.04 9.31
N ARG A 255 -1.89 -19.60 10.15
CA ARG A 255 -1.71 -20.96 10.73
C ARG A 255 -2.15 -22.08 9.81
N LYS A 256 -2.90 -21.80 8.73
CA LYS A 256 -3.31 -22.83 7.77
C LYS A 256 -2.12 -23.36 6.97
N PRO A 257 -2.07 -24.68 6.66
CA PRO A 257 -1.14 -25.22 5.67
C PRO A 257 -1.34 -24.60 4.29
N ASP A 258 -0.27 -24.50 3.50
CA ASP A 258 -0.33 -23.84 2.18
C ASP A 258 -1.23 -24.56 1.18
N GLU A 259 -1.40 -25.86 1.30
CA GLU A 259 -2.31 -26.70 0.51
C GLU A 259 -3.79 -26.38 0.73
N ASP A 260 -4.16 -25.91 1.93
CA ASP A 260 -5.55 -25.64 2.33
C ASP A 260 -5.96 -24.16 2.16
N LEU A 261 -5.07 -23.33 1.64
CA LEU A 261 -5.34 -21.89 1.49
C LEU A 261 -6.39 -21.62 0.41
N THR A 262 -7.41 -20.89 0.79
CA THR A 262 -8.39 -20.30 -0.14
C THR A 262 -7.87 -18.96 -0.69
N ALA A 263 -8.56 -18.39 -1.68
CA ALA A 263 -8.25 -17.03 -2.15
C ALA A 263 -8.43 -15.98 -1.03
N GLN A 264 -9.40 -16.18 -0.14
CA GLN A 264 -9.61 -15.35 1.04
C GLN A 264 -8.43 -15.43 2.01
N ASP A 265 -7.94 -16.63 2.30
CA ASP A 265 -6.79 -16.83 3.21
C ASP A 265 -5.52 -16.15 2.65
N LEU A 266 -5.28 -16.28 1.34
CA LEU A 266 -4.16 -15.61 0.67
C LEU A 266 -4.28 -14.09 0.71
N ALA A 267 -5.49 -13.53 0.49
CA ALA A 267 -5.74 -12.10 0.61
C ALA A 267 -5.52 -11.60 2.04
N LEU A 268 -5.94 -12.37 3.05
CA LEU A 268 -5.71 -12.05 4.46
C LEU A 268 -4.23 -12.12 4.84
N ARG A 269 -3.49 -13.14 4.36
CA ARG A 269 -2.03 -13.23 4.54
C ARG A 269 -1.26 -12.06 3.90
N ALA A 270 -1.75 -11.56 2.76
CA ALA A 270 -1.15 -10.44 2.06
C ALA A 270 -1.42 -9.09 2.73
N MET A 271 -2.54 -8.96 3.42
CA MET A 271 -3.01 -7.68 3.96
C MET A 271 -1.98 -6.96 4.84
N PRO A 272 -1.29 -7.59 5.80
CA PRO A 272 -0.25 -6.92 6.59
C PRO A 272 0.85 -6.28 5.73
N GLY A 273 1.29 -6.95 4.66
CA GLY A 273 2.29 -6.43 3.75
C GLY A 273 1.80 -5.26 2.88
N VAL A 274 0.50 -5.19 2.57
CA VAL A 274 -0.08 -4.00 1.93
C VAL A 274 -0.19 -2.84 2.92
N LEU A 275 -0.55 -3.12 4.18
CA LEU A 275 -0.74 -2.10 5.22
C LEU A 275 0.58 -1.54 5.78
N SER A 276 1.69 -2.27 5.65
CA SER A 276 3.01 -1.81 6.11
C SER A 276 3.54 -0.61 5.33
N LEU A 277 3.05 -0.37 4.12
CA LEU A 277 3.48 0.72 3.23
C LEU A 277 5.03 0.78 3.08
N ASP A 278 5.67 -0.37 2.99
CA ASP A 278 7.10 -0.53 2.70
C ASP A 278 7.33 -1.47 1.50
N ALA A 279 8.55 -1.45 0.95
CA ALA A 279 8.86 -2.15 -0.29
C ALA A 279 8.84 -3.68 -0.17
N ASP A 280 9.28 -4.23 0.96
CA ASP A 280 9.39 -5.67 1.18
C ASP A 280 8.01 -6.28 1.45
N GLY A 281 7.22 -5.64 2.31
CA GLY A 281 5.84 -6.01 2.57
C GLY A 281 4.99 -5.96 1.30
N ASN A 282 5.13 -4.89 0.51
CA ASN A 282 4.43 -4.74 -0.77
C ASN A 282 4.77 -5.85 -1.77
N ARG A 283 6.06 -6.23 -1.89
CA ARG A 283 6.52 -7.29 -2.80
C ARG A 283 5.90 -8.64 -2.40
N SER A 284 6.05 -9.01 -1.14
CA SER A 284 5.53 -10.28 -0.61
C SER A 284 4.00 -10.34 -0.70
N ALA A 285 3.30 -9.22 -0.45
CA ALA A 285 1.86 -9.14 -0.59
C ALA A 285 1.40 -9.37 -2.04
N LEU A 286 2.06 -8.76 -3.03
CA LEU A 286 1.70 -8.95 -4.44
C LEU A 286 1.85 -10.41 -4.89
N GLU A 287 2.84 -11.14 -4.40
CA GLU A 287 3.01 -12.57 -4.70
C GLU A 287 1.80 -13.39 -4.21
N LEU A 288 1.35 -13.15 -2.97
CA LEU A 288 0.17 -13.81 -2.40
C LEU A 288 -1.14 -13.39 -3.10
N LEU A 289 -1.27 -12.10 -3.44
CA LEU A 289 -2.46 -11.57 -4.11
C LEU A 289 -2.59 -12.10 -5.54
N HIS A 290 -1.49 -12.28 -6.26
CA HIS A 290 -1.52 -12.93 -7.58
C HIS A 290 -1.97 -14.40 -7.47
N GLN A 291 -1.52 -15.13 -6.44
CA GLN A 291 -1.99 -16.49 -6.18
C GLN A 291 -3.48 -16.50 -5.83
N ALA A 292 -3.96 -15.55 -5.01
CA ALA A 292 -5.36 -15.42 -4.66
C ALA A 292 -6.24 -15.18 -5.90
N ILE A 293 -5.84 -14.23 -6.75
CA ILE A 293 -6.56 -13.90 -8.00
C ILE A 293 -6.51 -15.07 -9.00
N ALA A 294 -5.42 -15.84 -9.04
CA ALA A 294 -5.33 -17.03 -9.88
C ALA A 294 -6.28 -18.15 -9.40
N ARG A 295 -6.48 -18.30 -8.07
CA ARG A 295 -7.41 -19.27 -7.50
C ARG A 295 -8.88 -18.87 -7.64
N ASP A 296 -9.17 -17.60 -7.42
CA ASP A 296 -10.51 -17.02 -7.62
C ASP A 296 -10.40 -15.64 -8.29
N PRO A 297 -10.54 -15.57 -9.62
CA PRO A 297 -10.48 -14.31 -10.37
C PRO A 297 -11.58 -13.31 -10.01
N ARG A 298 -12.62 -13.74 -9.25
CA ARG A 298 -13.73 -12.88 -8.80
C ARG A 298 -13.57 -12.41 -7.35
N HIS A 299 -12.47 -12.73 -6.70
CA HIS A 299 -12.26 -12.38 -5.30
C HIS A 299 -11.99 -10.87 -5.14
N ALA A 300 -13.02 -10.12 -4.71
CA ALA A 300 -13.00 -8.66 -4.64
C ALA A 300 -11.85 -8.13 -3.78
N LEU A 301 -11.71 -8.62 -2.54
CA LEU A 301 -10.69 -8.13 -1.61
C LEU A 301 -9.27 -8.33 -2.14
N ALA A 302 -8.95 -9.51 -2.72
CA ALA A 302 -7.64 -9.75 -3.31
C ALA A 302 -7.36 -8.79 -4.48
N THR A 303 -8.38 -8.53 -5.30
CA THR A 303 -8.28 -7.65 -6.46
C THR A 303 -8.02 -6.20 -6.05
N VAL A 304 -8.75 -5.65 -5.07
CA VAL A 304 -8.55 -4.26 -4.62
C VAL A 304 -7.26 -4.09 -3.84
N LEU A 305 -6.84 -5.09 -3.03
CA LEU A 305 -5.54 -5.07 -2.36
C LEU A 305 -4.37 -5.07 -3.37
N ALA A 306 -4.47 -5.86 -4.44
CA ALA A 306 -3.47 -5.86 -5.51
C ALA A 306 -3.44 -4.51 -6.24
N ALA A 307 -4.61 -3.92 -6.55
CA ALA A 307 -4.70 -2.61 -7.15
C ALA A 307 -4.02 -1.54 -6.28
N TRP A 308 -4.26 -1.58 -4.96
CA TRP A 308 -3.64 -0.66 -4.01
C TRP A 308 -2.13 -0.89 -3.89
N ALA A 309 -1.67 -2.14 -3.83
CA ALA A 309 -0.25 -2.45 -3.81
C ALA A 309 0.49 -1.94 -5.06
N TYR A 310 -0.12 -2.02 -6.24
CA TYR A 310 0.42 -1.42 -7.46
C TYR A 310 0.44 0.12 -7.39
N GLY A 311 -0.60 0.76 -6.85
CA GLY A 311 -0.61 2.21 -6.58
C GLY A 311 0.54 2.63 -5.64
N GLN A 312 0.79 1.86 -4.58
CA GLN A 312 1.92 2.09 -3.66
C GLN A 312 3.27 2.01 -4.38
N ARG A 313 3.47 1.00 -5.24
CA ARG A 313 4.70 0.86 -6.04
C ARG A 313 4.97 2.10 -6.88
N ALA A 314 3.92 2.62 -7.51
CA ALA A 314 4.03 3.81 -8.36
C ALA A 314 4.35 5.08 -7.58
N VAL A 315 3.76 5.26 -6.38
CA VAL A 315 3.84 6.51 -5.61
C VAL A 315 5.00 6.52 -4.60
N TYR A 316 5.32 5.37 -4.00
CA TYR A 316 6.35 5.29 -2.96
C TYR A 316 7.69 4.75 -3.46
N HIS A 317 7.87 4.64 -4.78
CA HIS A 317 9.11 4.16 -5.42
C HIS A 317 9.50 2.72 -5.01
N PHE A 318 8.49 1.86 -4.74
CA PHE A 318 8.74 0.44 -4.47
C PHE A 318 8.97 -0.36 -5.76
N GLY A 319 8.62 0.19 -6.92
CA GLY A 319 8.81 -0.36 -8.25
C GLY A 319 9.72 0.51 -9.10
N THR A 320 10.20 -0.07 -10.21
CA THR A 320 11.08 0.62 -11.18
C THR A 320 10.31 1.19 -12.38
N ALA A 321 9.01 0.88 -12.52
CA ALA A 321 8.17 1.25 -13.66
C ALA A 321 6.81 1.83 -13.20
N PRO A 322 6.78 3.05 -12.61
CA PRO A 322 5.58 3.62 -12.01
C PRO A 322 4.40 3.76 -13.00
N GLY A 323 4.65 4.04 -14.25
CA GLY A 323 3.60 4.10 -15.29
C GLY A 323 2.93 2.75 -15.52
N GLN A 324 3.70 1.67 -15.55
CA GLN A 324 3.17 0.31 -15.68
C GLN A 324 2.43 -0.14 -14.43
N ASP A 325 2.98 0.16 -13.25
CA ASP A 325 2.32 -0.15 -11.98
C ASP A 325 0.94 0.54 -11.91
N ARG A 326 0.84 1.81 -12.33
CA ARG A 326 -0.46 2.52 -12.43
C ARG A 326 -1.43 1.83 -13.40
N GLN A 327 -0.97 1.38 -14.59
CA GLN A 327 -1.83 0.69 -15.56
C GLN A 327 -2.37 -0.64 -15.00
N LEU A 328 -1.53 -1.44 -14.36
CA LEU A 328 -1.93 -2.70 -13.72
C LEU A 328 -2.91 -2.46 -12.58
N GLY A 329 -2.65 -1.47 -11.75
CA GLY A 329 -3.55 -1.09 -10.67
C GLY A 329 -4.92 -0.65 -11.17
N ARG A 330 -4.99 0.20 -12.20
CA ARG A 330 -6.26 0.63 -12.84
C ARG A 330 -7.03 -0.54 -13.42
N ALA A 331 -6.36 -1.42 -14.17
CA ALA A 331 -6.99 -2.60 -14.75
C ALA A 331 -7.61 -3.52 -13.68
N LEU A 332 -6.99 -3.64 -12.51
CA LEU A 332 -7.52 -4.38 -11.38
C LEU A 332 -8.70 -3.64 -10.71
N ALA A 333 -8.58 -2.34 -10.47
CA ALA A 333 -9.63 -1.52 -9.86
C ALA A 333 -10.93 -1.57 -10.66
N GLN A 334 -10.86 -1.45 -11.99
CA GLN A 334 -12.01 -1.49 -12.91
C GLN A 334 -12.77 -2.83 -12.93
N ARG A 335 -12.21 -3.90 -12.37
CA ARG A 335 -12.88 -5.22 -12.30
C ARG A 335 -13.88 -5.31 -11.16
N VAL A 336 -13.82 -4.41 -10.20
CA VAL A 336 -14.61 -4.52 -8.97
C VAL A 336 -15.90 -3.70 -9.10
N PRO A 337 -17.08 -4.36 -9.18
CA PRO A 337 -18.35 -3.65 -9.20
C PRO A 337 -18.60 -3.03 -7.84
N THR A 338 -18.65 -1.71 -7.81
CA THR A 338 -18.81 -0.94 -6.57
C THR A 338 -20.19 -1.13 -5.94
N GLU A 339 -21.21 -1.52 -6.74
CA GLU A 339 -22.60 -1.73 -6.30
C GLU A 339 -22.75 -2.90 -5.32
N LEU A 340 -21.88 -3.90 -5.45
CA LEU A 340 -21.95 -5.15 -4.66
C LEU A 340 -20.87 -5.24 -3.59
N ALA A 341 -19.96 -4.25 -3.52
CA ALA A 341 -18.85 -4.23 -2.60
C ALA A 341 -19.29 -3.81 -1.19
N ASP A 342 -18.69 -4.45 -0.18
CA ASP A 342 -18.83 -4.02 1.21
C ASP A 342 -17.92 -2.79 1.53
N ALA A 343 -18.12 -2.19 2.70
CA ALA A 343 -17.39 -1.00 3.11
C ALA A 343 -15.86 -1.22 3.11
N THR A 344 -15.37 -2.40 3.50
CA THR A 344 -13.93 -2.72 3.51
C THR A 344 -13.36 -2.73 2.10
N VAL A 345 -14.01 -3.41 1.16
CA VAL A 345 -13.60 -3.45 -0.25
C VAL A 345 -13.61 -2.06 -0.86
N LEU A 346 -14.66 -1.25 -0.59
CA LEU A 346 -14.74 0.14 -1.07
C LEU A 346 -13.64 1.02 -0.47
N CYS A 347 -13.33 0.88 0.83
CA CYS A 347 -12.23 1.63 1.45
C CYS A 347 -10.88 1.32 0.79
N VAL A 348 -10.60 0.03 0.55
CA VAL A 348 -9.35 -0.41 -0.11
C VAL A 348 -9.31 0.05 -1.56
N LEU A 349 -10.44 -0.03 -2.27
CA LEU A 349 -10.56 0.48 -3.65
C LEU A 349 -10.33 2.00 -3.70
N GLY A 350 -10.91 2.76 -2.77
CA GLY A 350 -10.67 4.20 -2.65
C GLY A 350 -9.20 4.53 -2.39
N ASN A 351 -8.50 3.72 -1.57
CA ASN A 351 -7.05 3.83 -1.38
C ASN A 351 -6.29 3.60 -2.70
N ALA A 352 -6.66 2.56 -3.45
CA ALA A 352 -6.05 2.25 -4.74
C ALA A 352 -6.26 3.39 -5.75
N LEU A 353 -7.51 3.79 -6.00
CA LEU A 353 -7.87 4.82 -6.97
C LEU A 353 -7.17 6.15 -6.71
N THR A 354 -7.04 6.53 -5.43
CA THR A 354 -6.35 7.76 -5.05
C THR A 354 -4.87 7.76 -5.48
N LEU A 355 -4.15 6.63 -5.28
CA LEU A 355 -2.75 6.50 -5.68
C LEU A 355 -2.57 6.26 -7.18
N LEU A 356 -3.65 5.84 -7.86
CA LEU A 356 -3.69 5.62 -9.30
C LEU A 356 -4.07 6.87 -10.11
N ASP A 357 -4.30 8.01 -9.42
CA ASP A 357 -4.68 9.28 -10.02
C ASP A 357 -6.11 9.28 -10.61
N GLU A 358 -7.02 8.51 -9.99
CA GLU A 358 -8.44 8.46 -10.34
C GLU A 358 -9.28 9.13 -9.23
N LEU A 359 -8.99 10.43 -8.97
CA LEU A 359 -9.52 11.15 -7.79
C LEU A 359 -11.05 11.26 -7.76
N ALA A 360 -11.68 11.51 -8.92
CA ALA A 360 -13.13 11.65 -9.02
C ALA A 360 -13.84 10.32 -8.67
N GLU A 361 -13.31 9.20 -9.17
CA GLU A 361 -13.85 7.87 -8.85
C GLU A 361 -13.56 7.49 -7.40
N ALA A 362 -12.35 7.79 -6.90
CA ALA A 362 -11.97 7.58 -5.50
C ALA A 362 -12.94 8.28 -4.55
N GLU A 363 -13.33 9.51 -4.86
CA GLU A 363 -14.28 10.28 -4.06
C GLU A 363 -15.66 9.64 -4.00
N GLN A 364 -16.18 9.20 -5.13
CA GLN A 364 -17.48 8.49 -5.19
C GLN A 364 -17.43 7.20 -4.38
N VAL A 365 -16.37 6.43 -4.53
CA VAL A 365 -16.19 5.14 -3.83
C VAL A 365 -16.03 5.35 -2.32
N VAL A 366 -15.24 6.32 -1.89
CA VAL A 366 -15.05 6.66 -0.46
C VAL A 366 -16.34 7.22 0.14
N GLY A 367 -17.06 8.09 -0.59
CA GLY A 367 -18.36 8.59 -0.17
C GLY A 367 -19.37 7.47 0.03
N ARG A 368 -19.38 6.48 -0.87
CA ARG A 368 -20.21 5.29 -0.73
C ARG A 368 -19.81 4.40 0.45
N ALA A 369 -18.49 4.24 0.70
CA ALA A 369 -18.02 3.51 1.87
C ALA A 369 -18.52 4.15 3.18
N LEU A 370 -18.43 5.48 3.28
CA LEU A 370 -18.93 6.23 4.44
C LEU A 370 -20.47 6.18 4.57
N ALA A 371 -21.21 6.14 3.45
CA ALA A 371 -22.65 5.97 3.47
C ALA A 371 -23.08 4.57 3.94
N LEU A 372 -22.29 3.53 3.64
CA LEU A 372 -22.51 2.17 4.12
C LEU A 372 -22.10 2.00 5.57
N ASP A 373 -20.97 2.57 5.95
CA ASP A 373 -20.40 2.50 7.31
C ASP A 373 -19.75 3.83 7.69
N GLY A 374 -20.51 4.71 8.34
CA GLY A 374 -20.03 5.99 8.87
C GLY A 374 -18.95 5.82 9.96
N GLY A 375 -18.80 4.62 10.54
CA GLY A 375 -17.76 4.25 11.50
C GLY A 375 -16.47 3.70 10.86
N ALA A 376 -16.33 3.68 9.53
CA ALA A 376 -15.15 3.14 8.85
C ALA A 376 -13.92 4.06 8.93
N PRO A 377 -12.90 3.77 9.78
CA PRO A 377 -11.75 4.67 9.96
C PRO A 377 -10.93 4.82 8.68
N TRP A 378 -10.84 3.77 7.87
CA TRP A 378 -10.11 3.82 6.60
C TRP A 378 -10.75 4.73 5.57
N ALA A 379 -12.09 4.79 5.53
CA ALA A 379 -12.80 5.71 4.66
C ALA A 379 -12.59 7.17 5.09
N TRP A 380 -12.64 7.46 6.38
CA TRP A 380 -12.34 8.79 6.92
C TRP A 380 -10.90 9.21 6.62
N SER A 381 -9.93 8.31 6.87
CA SER A 381 -8.53 8.57 6.56
C SER A 381 -8.33 8.84 5.07
N ARG A 382 -8.96 8.05 4.18
CA ARG A 382 -8.86 8.26 2.74
C ARG A 382 -9.52 9.56 2.31
N SER A 383 -10.66 9.90 2.89
CA SER A 383 -11.31 11.18 2.65
C SER A 383 -10.41 12.37 3.03
N GLY A 384 -9.68 12.27 4.16
CA GLY A 384 -8.67 13.26 4.53
C GLY A 384 -7.53 13.40 3.50
N TRP A 385 -7.05 12.28 2.93
CA TRP A 385 -6.06 12.32 1.86
C TRP A 385 -6.60 12.97 0.58
N LEU A 386 -7.86 12.73 0.20
CA LEU A 386 -8.50 13.41 -0.93
C LEU A 386 -8.55 14.92 -0.73
N ASP A 387 -8.80 15.39 0.51
CA ASP A 387 -8.76 16.82 0.82
C ASP A 387 -7.35 17.40 0.73
N VAL A 388 -6.31 16.65 1.18
CA VAL A 388 -4.91 17.07 0.98
C VAL A 388 -4.63 17.26 -0.52
N TYR A 389 -5.12 16.36 -1.38
CA TYR A 389 -4.91 16.45 -2.83
C TYR A 389 -5.72 17.59 -3.49
N ARG A 390 -6.76 18.10 -2.80
CA ARG A 390 -7.48 19.32 -3.21
C ARG A 390 -6.90 20.60 -2.63
N GLY A 391 -5.99 20.49 -1.67
CA GLY A 391 -5.43 21.61 -0.93
C GLY A 391 -6.31 22.10 0.22
N ASP A 392 -7.37 21.37 0.58
CA ASP A 392 -8.23 21.70 1.73
C ASP A 392 -7.64 21.11 3.02
N ALA A 393 -6.69 21.83 3.59
CA ALA A 393 -5.96 21.41 4.77
C ALA A 393 -6.86 21.30 6.02
N ALA A 394 -7.87 22.16 6.17
CA ALA A 394 -8.73 22.20 7.35
C ALA A 394 -9.62 20.94 7.40
N SER A 395 -10.34 20.65 6.32
CA SER A 395 -11.15 19.43 6.21
C SER A 395 -10.31 18.17 6.32
N ALA A 396 -9.11 18.15 5.73
CA ALA A 396 -8.19 17.02 5.84
C ALA A 396 -7.83 16.70 7.30
N ILE A 397 -7.42 17.70 8.07
CA ILE A 397 -7.06 17.52 9.49
C ILE A 397 -8.24 16.99 10.31
N GLU A 398 -9.43 17.53 10.08
CA GLU A 398 -10.64 17.07 10.78
C GLU A 398 -10.94 15.59 10.49
N ARG A 399 -10.92 15.20 9.22
CA ARG A 399 -11.20 13.81 8.79
C ARG A 399 -10.16 12.80 9.30
N PHE A 400 -8.89 13.18 9.31
CA PHE A 400 -7.86 12.34 9.91
C PHE A 400 -8.04 12.20 11.43
N ARG A 401 -8.48 13.26 12.13
CA ARG A 401 -8.80 13.18 13.57
C ARG A 401 -9.96 12.22 13.82
N ILE A 402 -11.04 12.31 13.03
CA ILE A 402 -12.15 11.35 13.13
C ILE A 402 -11.64 9.92 12.95
N ALA A 403 -10.80 9.66 11.95
CA ALA A 403 -10.23 8.32 11.73
C ALA A 403 -9.42 7.82 12.93
N LEU A 404 -8.59 8.68 13.53
CA LEU A 404 -7.78 8.36 14.70
C LEU A 404 -8.62 8.16 15.97
N ASP A 405 -9.68 8.93 16.13
CA ASP A 405 -10.60 8.80 17.29
C ASP A 405 -11.44 7.51 17.21
N LEU A 406 -11.83 7.09 16.00
CA LEU A 406 -12.53 5.84 15.77
C LEU A 406 -11.64 4.62 16.04
N ALA A 407 -10.38 4.69 15.62
CA ALA A 407 -9.49 3.55 15.68
C ALA A 407 -8.02 3.96 15.94
N PRO A 408 -7.66 4.37 17.15
CA PRO A 408 -6.34 4.88 17.48
C PRO A 408 -5.22 3.84 17.35
N GLN A 409 -5.56 2.55 17.40
CA GLN A 409 -4.60 1.44 17.28
C GLN A 409 -4.67 0.75 15.90
N ASP A 410 -5.30 1.39 14.90
CA ASP A 410 -5.35 0.83 13.55
C ASP A 410 -3.93 0.74 12.95
N PRO A 411 -3.61 -0.35 12.21
CA PRO A 411 -2.34 -0.45 11.51
C PRO A 411 -2.01 0.72 10.58
N LEU A 412 -3.03 1.48 10.12
CA LEU A 412 -2.87 2.69 9.31
C LEU A 412 -2.96 4.00 10.10
N ALA A 413 -3.02 3.98 11.44
CA ALA A 413 -3.08 5.19 12.24
C ALA A 413 -1.88 6.12 11.95
N PHE A 414 -0.68 5.54 11.79
CA PHE A 414 0.51 6.30 11.40
C PHE A 414 0.34 7.06 10.08
N ASN A 415 -0.37 6.50 9.11
CA ASN A 415 -0.63 7.13 7.81
C ASN A 415 -1.55 8.35 7.95
N ALA A 416 -2.53 8.30 8.86
CA ALA A 416 -3.37 9.46 9.19
C ALA A 416 -2.56 10.57 9.89
N LEU A 417 -1.61 10.22 10.79
CA LEU A 417 -0.69 11.20 11.41
C LEU A 417 0.18 11.89 10.36
N ILE A 418 0.71 11.12 9.40
CA ILE A 418 1.48 11.66 8.26
C ILE A 418 0.59 12.57 7.41
N GLY A 419 -0.68 12.17 7.17
CA GLY A 419 -1.67 12.95 6.45
C GLY A 419 -1.93 14.32 7.09
N ILE A 420 -2.07 14.37 8.43
CA ILE A 420 -2.17 15.64 9.18
C ILE A 420 -0.92 16.50 8.92
N GLY A 421 0.27 15.90 8.93
CA GLY A 421 1.51 16.59 8.60
C GLY A 421 1.52 17.15 7.18
N CYS A 422 1.03 16.39 6.20
CA CYS A 422 0.90 16.85 4.82
C CYS A 422 -0.14 17.98 4.67
N ALA A 423 -1.23 17.94 5.43
CA ALA A 423 -2.21 19.02 5.49
C ALA A 423 -1.60 20.31 6.07
N HIS A 424 -0.82 20.21 7.15
CA HIS A 424 -0.05 21.35 7.69
C HIS A 424 0.97 21.89 6.70
N PHE A 425 1.62 21.02 5.91
CA PHE A 425 2.52 21.45 4.84
C PHE A 425 1.76 22.22 3.76
N ALA A 426 0.58 21.74 3.34
CA ALA A 426 -0.29 22.45 2.41
C ALA A 426 -0.67 23.85 2.93
N ALA A 427 -0.98 23.96 4.22
CA ALA A 427 -1.35 25.21 4.89
C ALA A 427 -0.16 26.16 5.16
N GLY A 428 1.09 25.75 4.86
CA GLY A 428 2.28 26.57 5.12
C GLY A 428 2.76 26.57 6.58
N THR A 429 2.22 25.73 7.44
CA THR A 429 2.63 25.60 8.84
C THR A 429 3.70 24.52 8.99
N TYR A 430 4.88 24.76 8.45
CA TYR A 430 5.91 23.77 8.18
C TYR A 430 6.49 23.10 9.44
N ALA A 431 6.67 23.84 10.53
CA ALA A 431 7.13 23.27 11.80
C ALA A 431 6.12 22.26 12.37
N GLU A 432 4.81 22.54 12.26
CA GLU A 432 3.76 21.59 12.62
C GLU A 432 3.76 20.39 11.68
N ALA A 433 3.92 20.61 10.38
CA ALA A 433 4.01 19.55 9.38
C ALA A 433 5.12 18.55 9.75
N ALA A 434 6.33 19.04 10.03
CA ALA A 434 7.45 18.20 10.45
C ALA A 434 7.17 17.42 11.75
N ARG A 435 6.52 18.05 12.75
CA ARG A 435 6.16 17.40 14.02
C ARG A 435 5.21 16.23 13.84
N TRP A 436 4.15 16.41 13.04
CA TRP A 436 3.16 15.37 12.79
C TRP A 436 3.74 14.22 11.95
N GLN A 437 4.53 14.53 10.92
CA GLN A 437 5.23 13.54 10.11
C GLN A 437 6.22 12.72 10.94
N GLN A 438 6.98 13.39 11.83
CA GLN A 438 7.88 12.72 12.78
C GLN A 438 7.13 11.83 13.75
N ARG A 439 5.91 12.21 14.17
CA ARG A 439 5.07 11.35 15.03
C ARG A 439 4.65 10.09 14.28
N GLY A 440 4.15 10.22 13.04
CA GLY A 440 3.78 9.06 12.23
C GLY A 440 4.98 8.13 11.96
N LEU A 441 6.16 8.71 11.68
CA LEU A 441 7.39 7.93 11.45
C LEU A 441 7.89 7.21 12.71
N ARG A 442 7.64 7.74 13.93
CA ARG A 442 7.95 7.02 15.18
C ARG A 442 7.07 5.80 15.38
N GLU A 443 5.81 5.87 14.98
CA GLU A 443 4.88 4.73 15.04
C GLU A 443 5.20 3.68 13.97
N HIS A 444 5.73 4.11 12.81
CA HIS A 444 6.08 3.22 11.70
C HIS A 444 7.41 3.62 11.03
N PRO A 445 8.57 3.22 11.60
CA PRO A 445 9.89 3.67 11.16
C PRO A 445 10.29 3.24 9.73
N SER A 446 9.67 2.18 9.18
CA SER A 446 9.97 1.69 7.81
C SER A 446 9.38 2.58 6.71
N SER A 447 8.50 3.54 7.03
CA SER A 447 7.88 4.46 6.07
C SER A 447 8.83 5.57 5.63
N LEU A 448 9.99 5.22 5.07
CA LEU A 448 11.05 6.17 4.71
C LEU A 448 10.62 7.18 3.63
N TRP A 449 9.58 6.88 2.83
CA TRP A 449 8.99 7.79 1.86
C TRP A 449 8.44 9.08 2.49
N VAL A 450 8.14 9.09 3.78
CA VAL A 450 7.68 10.28 4.55
C VAL A 450 8.72 11.41 4.49
N HIS A 451 9.99 11.06 4.47
CA HIS A 451 11.08 12.04 4.39
C HIS A 451 11.03 12.89 3.11
N ARG A 452 10.32 12.43 2.08
CA ARG A 452 10.07 13.20 0.84
C ARG A 452 9.32 14.51 1.10
N THR A 453 8.46 14.56 2.11
CA THR A 453 7.75 15.80 2.53
C THR A 453 8.31 16.36 3.83
N MET A 454 8.83 15.51 4.74
CA MET A 454 9.39 15.95 6.02
C MET A 454 10.68 16.74 5.84
N CYS A 455 11.54 16.39 4.87
CA CYS A 455 12.74 17.16 4.55
C CYS A 455 12.39 18.58 4.11
N PRO A 456 11.54 18.81 3.10
CA PRO A 456 11.04 20.14 2.74
C PRO A 456 10.36 20.89 3.90
N SER A 457 9.62 20.19 4.75
CA SER A 457 9.01 20.79 5.95
C SER A 457 10.07 21.42 6.86
N HIS A 458 11.17 20.71 7.12
CA HIS A 458 12.29 21.24 7.90
C HIS A 458 13.03 22.39 7.19
N VAL A 459 13.23 22.30 5.86
CA VAL A 459 13.85 23.40 5.09
C VAL A 459 13.03 24.67 5.22
N LEU A 460 11.73 24.59 4.95
CA LEU A 460 10.82 25.74 4.97
C LEU A 460 10.52 26.25 6.39
N ALA A 461 10.75 25.43 7.42
CA ALA A 461 10.74 25.84 8.82
C ALA A 461 12.07 26.48 9.30
N GLY A 462 13.11 26.54 8.45
CA GLY A 462 14.45 27.05 8.82
C GLY A 462 15.30 26.07 9.64
N GLU A 463 14.90 24.82 9.75
CA GLU A 463 15.53 23.78 10.58
C GLU A 463 16.58 22.97 9.80
N ARG A 464 17.62 23.65 9.29
CA ARG A 464 18.61 23.10 8.35
C ARG A 464 19.22 21.75 8.80
N SER A 465 19.59 21.61 10.05
CA SER A 465 20.19 20.37 10.55
C SER A 465 19.20 19.19 10.54
N ALA A 466 17.93 19.43 10.81
CA ALA A 466 16.88 18.42 10.74
C ALA A 466 16.57 18.05 9.29
N ALA A 467 16.56 19.02 8.37
CA ALA A 467 16.40 18.79 6.94
C ALA A 467 17.49 17.87 6.38
N LEU A 468 18.76 18.10 6.72
CA LEU A 468 19.88 17.26 6.27
C LEU A 468 19.77 15.83 6.81
N ARG A 469 19.39 15.64 8.08
CA ARG A 469 19.16 14.30 8.63
C ARG A 469 17.99 13.59 7.92
N SER A 470 16.93 14.32 7.62
CA SER A 470 15.76 13.80 6.90
C SER A 470 16.14 13.38 5.48
N LEU A 471 16.93 14.20 4.76
CA LEU A 471 17.45 13.86 3.43
C LEU A 471 18.37 12.63 3.49
N GLN A 472 19.23 12.53 4.48
CA GLN A 472 20.11 11.37 4.66
C GLN A 472 19.28 10.08 4.87
N ALA A 473 18.21 10.13 5.68
CA ALA A 473 17.32 8.99 5.89
C ALA A 473 16.56 8.60 4.60
N LEU A 474 16.08 9.60 3.82
CA LEU A 474 15.47 9.36 2.51
C LEU A 474 16.44 8.63 1.58
N ARG A 475 17.67 9.11 1.46
CA ARG A 475 18.70 8.51 0.60
C ARG A 475 19.19 7.15 1.09
N ALA A 476 19.10 6.86 2.38
CA ALA A 476 19.39 5.52 2.90
C ALA A 476 18.36 4.49 2.42
N GLY A 477 17.08 4.87 2.36
CA GLY A 477 16.02 4.02 1.83
C GLY A 477 15.94 3.98 0.30
N TYR A 478 16.34 5.08 -0.35
CA TYR A 478 16.26 5.26 -1.81
C TYR A 478 17.60 5.83 -2.33
N PRO A 479 18.66 5.00 -2.46
CA PRO A 479 20.01 5.47 -2.77
C PRO A 479 20.15 6.20 -4.11
N ASP A 480 19.36 5.80 -5.09
CA ASP A 480 19.41 6.30 -6.47
C ASP A 480 18.32 7.37 -6.74
N LEU A 481 17.58 7.83 -5.71
CA LEU A 481 16.49 8.79 -5.86
C LEU A 481 17.01 10.15 -6.30
N THR A 482 16.35 10.70 -7.33
CA THR A 482 16.58 12.05 -7.90
C THR A 482 15.30 12.87 -7.85
N LEU A 483 15.40 14.19 -8.05
CA LEU A 483 14.22 15.06 -8.17
C LEU A 483 13.30 14.61 -9.31
N ALA A 484 13.87 14.18 -10.45
CA ALA A 484 13.10 13.67 -11.58
C ALA A 484 12.33 12.38 -11.23
N GLU A 485 12.90 11.51 -10.41
CA GLU A 485 12.21 10.30 -9.94
C GLU A 485 11.12 10.62 -8.92
N VAL A 486 11.38 11.55 -8.00
CA VAL A 486 10.34 12.06 -7.08
C VAL A 486 9.17 12.60 -7.90
N GLN A 487 9.41 13.39 -8.93
CA GLN A 487 8.37 13.95 -9.79
C GLN A 487 7.52 12.86 -10.47
N ARG A 488 8.15 11.81 -11.00
CA ARG A 488 7.45 10.68 -11.64
C ARG A 488 6.56 9.88 -10.68
N GLY A 489 6.94 9.80 -9.40
CA GLY A 489 6.21 9.09 -8.35
C GLY A 489 5.30 9.98 -7.51
N MET A 490 5.22 11.29 -7.76
CA MET A 490 4.31 12.14 -6.99
C MET A 490 2.86 11.69 -7.14
N PRO A 491 2.08 11.64 -6.04
CA PRO A 491 0.64 11.57 -6.13
C PRO A 491 0.07 12.86 -6.73
N PRO A 492 -1.22 12.92 -7.10
CA PRO A 492 -1.86 14.06 -7.75
C PRO A 492 -2.09 15.24 -6.77
N LEU A 493 -1.01 15.82 -6.29
CA LEU A 493 -1.00 16.96 -5.39
C LEU A 493 -1.10 18.28 -6.18
N PRO A 494 -1.65 19.37 -5.58
CA PRO A 494 -1.67 20.68 -6.21
C PRO A 494 -0.27 21.15 -6.62
N ASP A 495 -0.17 21.86 -7.74
CA ASP A 495 1.11 22.33 -8.28
C ASP A 495 1.93 23.15 -7.25
N ALA A 496 1.26 24.01 -6.50
CA ALA A 496 1.91 24.81 -5.46
C ALA A 496 2.46 23.94 -4.29
N TYR A 497 1.86 22.81 -4.02
CA TYR A 497 2.36 21.84 -3.04
C TYR A 497 3.60 21.14 -3.59
N SER A 498 3.49 20.62 -4.80
CA SER A 498 4.57 19.88 -5.48
C SER A 498 5.81 20.77 -5.69
N ALA A 499 5.62 22.01 -6.10
CA ALA A 499 6.70 22.99 -6.26
C ALA A 499 7.49 23.19 -4.96
N ARG A 500 6.81 23.37 -3.82
CA ARG A 500 7.45 23.51 -2.51
C ARG A 500 8.20 22.25 -2.06
N VAL A 501 7.70 21.06 -2.42
CA VAL A 501 8.40 19.79 -2.16
C VAL A 501 9.69 19.74 -2.97
N PHE A 502 9.65 20.06 -4.26
CA PHE A 502 10.83 20.03 -5.12
C PHE A 502 11.88 21.08 -4.73
N GLU A 503 11.45 22.30 -4.45
CA GLU A 503 12.32 23.38 -3.96
C GLU A 503 13.03 22.93 -2.67
N GLY A 504 12.29 22.49 -1.66
CA GLY A 504 12.86 22.08 -0.39
C GLY A 504 13.77 20.85 -0.48
N LEU A 505 13.51 19.88 -1.37
CA LEU A 505 14.40 18.74 -1.62
C LEU A 505 15.68 19.19 -2.35
N SER A 506 15.55 20.11 -3.31
CA SER A 506 16.68 20.71 -4.03
C SER A 506 17.59 21.49 -3.10
N ASP A 507 17.00 22.35 -2.24
CA ASP A 507 17.73 23.16 -1.26
C ASP A 507 18.45 22.31 -0.21
N ALA A 508 17.89 21.15 0.13
CA ALA A 508 18.53 20.18 1.00
C ALA A 508 19.66 19.40 0.30
N GLY A 509 19.74 19.43 -1.06
CA GLY A 509 20.80 18.79 -1.84
C GLY A 509 20.43 17.43 -2.46
N LEU A 510 19.15 17.15 -2.71
CA LEU A 510 18.77 16.00 -3.53
C LEU A 510 19.20 16.27 -4.99
N PRO A 511 19.88 15.32 -5.67
CA PRO A 511 20.31 15.52 -7.06
C PRO A 511 19.10 15.63 -8.02
N ALA A 512 19.32 16.36 -9.14
CA ALA A 512 18.33 16.59 -10.19
C ALA A 512 17.85 15.30 -10.90
#